data_57666e3877bacdae5c8b709fff12a748
#
_entry.id   57666e3877bacdae5c8b709fff12a748
#
_cell.length_a   1.000
_cell.length_b   1.000
_cell.length_c   1.000
_cell.angle_alpha   90.00
_cell.angle_beta   90.00
_cell.angle_gamma   90.00
#
_symmetry.space_group_name_H-M   'P 1'
#
loop_
_entity.id
_entity.type
_entity.pdbx_description
1 polymer ?
#
loop_
_entity_poly.entity_id
_entity_poly.type
_entity_poly.pdbx_seq_one_letter_code
_entity_poly.pdbx_strand_id
1 'polypeptide(L)'
;MAAAQMVGVGGIDHIIDRMLVEAKKLIPGKNLGPVISKAAYERITGYIEEAEKAGAKILLDGRNPKVEGGAKDGYYLGPTIIDHVTLDMRIAKEEVFGPVISIVRAKDLDAAIDIENANPYGNAAAVFTQSGGQARQVMERASAGMIGVNIGVPVPREPFSFGGWNDSKFGTCDITGKSSVEFWTQLKKTTTKWNPEGKVNWMS
;
A
#
# COMPACT_ATOMS: atom_id res chain seq x y z
N MET A 1 -3.87 -5.41 -4.78
CA MET A 1 -3.40 -4.19 -4.07
C MET A 1 -4.46 -3.11 -4.18
N ALA A 2 -4.58 -2.26 -3.16
CA ALA A 2 -5.48 -1.10 -3.16
C ALA A 2 -4.79 0.05 -2.40
N ALA A 3 -5.19 1.29 -2.68
CA ALA A 3 -4.73 2.44 -1.91
C ALA A 3 -5.36 2.40 -0.51
N ALA A 4 -4.56 2.49 0.53
CA ALA A 4 -4.99 2.54 1.92
C ALA A 4 -5.01 3.99 2.46
N GLN A 5 -4.06 4.80 2.03
CA GLN A 5 -3.88 6.17 2.48
C GLN A 5 -3.69 7.12 1.28
N MET A 6 -4.27 8.30 1.38
CA MET A 6 -4.07 9.40 0.46
C MET A 6 -3.36 10.54 1.19
N VAL A 7 -2.27 11.05 0.63
CA VAL A 7 -1.63 12.28 1.10
C VAL A 7 -2.02 13.41 0.15
N GLY A 8 -2.78 14.35 0.64
CA GLY A 8 -3.28 15.46 -0.16
C GLY A 8 -2.46 16.73 0.02
N VAL A 9 -1.95 17.29 -1.06
CA VAL A 9 -1.14 18.52 -1.05
C VAL A 9 -1.98 19.72 -1.47
N GLY A 10 -2.01 20.74 -0.61
CA GLY A 10 -2.75 21.98 -0.87
C GLY A 10 -4.27 21.81 -0.81
N GLY A 11 -4.99 22.52 -1.67
CA GLY A 11 -6.46 22.55 -1.70
C GLY A 11 -7.07 21.36 -2.43
N ILE A 12 -7.31 20.25 -1.73
CA ILE A 12 -7.80 18.97 -2.29
C ILE A 12 -9.30 18.74 -2.13
N ASP A 13 -10.05 19.70 -1.58
CA ASP A 13 -11.47 19.49 -1.22
C ASP A 13 -12.31 19.10 -2.44
N HIS A 14 -12.03 19.68 -3.61
CA HIS A 14 -12.68 19.32 -4.87
C HIS A 14 -12.41 17.87 -5.31
N ILE A 15 -11.26 17.30 -4.94
CA ILE A 15 -10.91 15.88 -5.19
C ILE A 15 -11.72 15.02 -4.23
N ILE A 16 -11.77 15.39 -2.95
CA ILE A 16 -12.53 14.68 -1.92
C ILE A 16 -14.03 14.64 -2.29
N ASP A 17 -14.59 15.75 -2.74
CA ASP A 17 -15.98 15.80 -3.19
C ASP A 17 -16.27 14.80 -4.31
N ARG A 18 -15.37 14.69 -5.29
CA ARG A 18 -15.51 13.70 -6.36
C ARG A 18 -15.31 12.27 -5.85
N MET A 19 -14.38 12.04 -4.92
CA MET A 19 -14.20 10.73 -4.28
C MET A 19 -15.47 10.29 -3.55
N LEU A 20 -16.13 11.20 -2.83
CA LEU A 20 -17.41 10.93 -2.15
C LEU A 20 -18.52 10.53 -3.14
N VAL A 21 -18.60 11.19 -4.30
CA VAL A 21 -19.56 10.85 -5.35
C VAL A 21 -19.30 9.46 -5.91
N GLU A 22 -18.04 9.11 -6.19
CA GLU A 22 -17.68 7.80 -6.72
C GLU A 22 -17.83 6.69 -5.66
N ALA A 23 -17.42 6.94 -4.43
CA ALA A 23 -17.54 5.99 -3.33
C ALA A 23 -19.00 5.59 -3.06
N LYS A 24 -19.95 6.53 -3.13
CA LYS A 24 -21.39 6.26 -2.96
C LYS A 24 -21.99 5.35 -4.03
N LYS A 25 -21.31 5.10 -5.15
CA LYS A 25 -21.73 4.13 -6.17
C LYS A 25 -21.38 2.69 -5.79
N LEU A 26 -20.53 2.50 -4.78
CA LEU A 26 -20.16 1.19 -4.25
C LEU A 26 -21.24 0.73 -3.28
N ILE A 27 -22.04 -0.23 -3.71
CA ILE A 27 -23.20 -0.73 -2.97
C ILE A 27 -22.87 -2.12 -2.41
N PRO A 28 -22.77 -2.28 -1.07
CA PRO A 28 -22.54 -3.57 -0.43
C PRO A 28 -23.57 -4.62 -0.85
N GLY A 29 -23.09 -5.79 -1.20
CA GLY A 29 -23.90 -6.91 -1.69
C GLY A 29 -24.22 -6.89 -3.18
N LYS A 30 -24.02 -5.75 -3.87
CA LYS A 30 -24.26 -5.61 -5.30
C LYS A 30 -22.97 -5.53 -6.12
N ASN A 31 -22.14 -4.53 -5.85
CA ASN A 31 -20.86 -4.31 -6.52
C ASN A 31 -19.69 -4.15 -5.54
N LEU A 32 -19.96 -4.25 -4.25
CA LEU A 32 -18.97 -4.34 -3.18
C LEU A 32 -19.25 -5.60 -2.36
N GLY A 33 -18.29 -6.54 -2.33
CA GLY A 33 -18.40 -7.81 -1.60
C GLY A 33 -18.26 -7.63 -0.09
N PRO A 34 -18.53 -8.70 0.69
CA PRO A 34 -18.27 -8.71 2.13
C PRO A 34 -16.77 -8.77 2.41
N VAL A 35 -16.38 -8.36 3.62
CA VAL A 35 -15.04 -8.63 4.14
C VAL A 35 -14.92 -10.09 4.53
N ILE A 36 -13.68 -10.59 4.60
CA ILE A 36 -13.39 -12.02 4.64
C ILE A 36 -13.90 -12.76 5.88
N SER A 37 -14.08 -12.08 7.01
CA SER A 37 -14.47 -12.70 8.28
C SER A 37 -15.06 -11.70 9.28
N LYS A 38 -15.71 -12.23 10.33
CA LYS A 38 -16.16 -11.42 11.46
C LYS A 38 -15.02 -10.68 12.14
N ALA A 39 -13.89 -11.34 12.35
CA ALA A 39 -12.71 -10.71 12.95
C ALA A 39 -12.18 -9.54 12.09
N ALA A 40 -12.20 -9.67 10.76
CA ALA A 40 -11.84 -8.58 9.85
C ALA A 40 -12.84 -7.41 9.95
N TYR A 41 -14.14 -7.72 10.01
CA TYR A 41 -15.19 -6.71 10.19
C TYR A 41 -15.00 -5.92 11.48
N GLU A 42 -14.84 -6.61 12.61
CA GLU A 42 -14.66 -6.00 13.93
C GLU A 42 -13.37 -5.16 13.99
N ARG A 43 -12.28 -5.68 13.42
CA ARG A 43 -11.01 -4.95 13.34
C ARG A 43 -11.14 -3.68 12.50
N ILE A 44 -11.74 -3.73 11.33
CA ILE A 44 -11.92 -2.56 10.44
C ILE A 44 -12.81 -1.52 11.10
N THR A 45 -13.93 -1.95 11.72
CA THR A 45 -14.81 -1.06 12.47
C THR A 45 -14.08 -0.38 13.61
N GLY A 46 -13.24 -1.13 14.34
CA GLY A 46 -12.42 -0.60 15.43
C GLY A 46 -11.45 0.49 14.95
N TYR A 47 -10.78 0.34 13.80
CA TYR A 47 -9.93 1.39 13.23
C TYR A 47 -10.69 2.69 12.93
N ILE A 48 -11.91 2.57 12.40
CA ILE A 48 -12.76 3.73 12.09
C ILE A 48 -13.15 4.44 13.39
N GLU A 49 -13.58 3.69 14.41
CA GLU A 49 -13.96 4.24 15.72
C GLU A 49 -12.79 4.89 16.45
N GLU A 50 -11.61 4.26 16.42
CA GLU A 50 -10.39 4.81 17.03
C GLU A 50 -9.99 6.13 16.36
N ALA A 51 -10.02 6.19 15.02
CA ALA A 51 -9.72 7.41 14.27
C ALA A 51 -10.71 8.54 14.57
N GLU A 52 -12.01 8.23 14.62
CA GLU A 52 -13.07 9.19 14.98
C GLU A 52 -12.88 9.75 16.39
N LYS A 53 -12.61 8.88 17.38
CA LYS A 53 -12.32 9.27 18.77
C LYS A 53 -11.04 10.12 18.90
N ALA A 54 -10.05 9.87 18.03
CA ALA A 54 -8.82 10.65 17.97
C ALA A 54 -8.96 12.00 17.26
N GLY A 55 -10.17 12.34 16.75
CA GLY A 55 -10.49 13.62 16.14
C GLY A 55 -10.42 13.66 14.61
N ALA A 56 -10.23 12.51 13.95
CA ALA A 56 -10.38 12.43 12.49
C ALA A 56 -11.84 12.63 12.07
N LYS A 57 -12.04 13.16 10.86
CA LYS A 57 -13.37 13.49 10.34
C LYS A 57 -13.88 12.40 9.41
N ILE A 58 -14.94 11.70 9.81
CA ILE A 58 -15.61 10.72 8.94
C ILE A 58 -16.46 11.47 7.90
N LEU A 59 -16.02 11.45 6.64
CA LEU A 59 -16.74 12.08 5.52
C LEU A 59 -17.77 11.15 4.89
N LEU A 60 -17.50 9.86 4.90
CA LEU A 60 -18.41 8.80 4.50
C LEU A 60 -18.23 7.64 5.47
N ASP A 61 -19.32 7.18 6.07
CA ASP A 61 -19.31 6.09 7.06
C ASP A 61 -19.89 4.82 6.47
N GLY A 62 -19.09 3.79 6.39
CA GLY A 62 -19.46 2.48 5.88
C GLY A 62 -19.75 1.43 6.95
N ARG A 63 -19.80 1.77 8.24
CA ARG A 63 -19.95 0.80 9.35
C ARG A 63 -21.31 0.09 9.38
N ASN A 64 -22.38 0.73 8.95
CA ASN A 64 -23.72 0.15 8.94
C ASN A 64 -24.37 0.32 7.57
N PRO A 65 -23.89 -0.39 6.53
CA PRO A 65 -24.35 -0.16 5.19
C PRO A 65 -25.73 -0.78 4.95
N LYS A 66 -26.53 -0.16 4.07
CA LYS A 66 -27.64 -0.86 3.44
C LYS A 66 -27.07 -1.88 2.45
N VAL A 67 -27.38 -3.15 2.66
CA VAL A 67 -26.92 -4.24 1.79
C VAL A 67 -27.98 -4.56 0.75
N GLU A 68 -27.59 -4.59 -0.53
CA GLU A 68 -28.49 -4.91 -1.64
C GLU A 68 -28.09 -6.23 -2.31
N GLY A 69 -28.71 -7.32 -1.89
CA GLY A 69 -28.35 -8.68 -2.37
C GLY A 69 -27.19 -9.29 -1.61
N GLY A 70 -26.49 -10.23 -2.23
CA GLY A 70 -25.36 -10.95 -1.62
C GLY A 70 -25.78 -12.02 -0.59
N ALA A 71 -24.82 -12.61 0.09
CA ALA A 71 -25.05 -13.66 1.09
C ALA A 71 -25.62 -13.04 2.37
N LYS A 72 -26.64 -13.67 2.95
CA LYS A 72 -27.29 -13.19 4.19
C LYS A 72 -26.35 -13.14 5.39
N ASP A 73 -25.35 -14.02 5.42
CA ASP A 73 -24.38 -14.15 6.52
C ASP A 73 -23.07 -13.41 6.22
N GLY A 74 -23.04 -12.56 5.18
CA GLY A 74 -21.85 -11.81 4.80
C GLY A 74 -21.56 -10.65 5.75
N TYR A 75 -20.29 -10.42 6.05
CA TYR A 75 -19.83 -9.29 6.84
C TYR A 75 -19.60 -8.07 5.93
N TYR A 76 -20.64 -7.25 5.78
CA TYR A 76 -20.61 -6.12 4.85
C TYR A 76 -20.20 -4.83 5.54
N LEU A 77 -19.27 -4.14 4.91
CA LEU A 77 -18.91 -2.75 5.18
C LEU A 77 -19.10 -1.94 3.89
N GLY A 78 -19.59 -0.74 4.01
CA GLY A 78 -19.61 0.23 2.92
C GLY A 78 -18.27 0.94 2.78
N PRO A 79 -18.09 1.73 1.72
CA PRO A 79 -16.91 2.57 1.58
C PRO A 79 -16.86 3.61 2.70
N THR A 80 -15.68 3.78 3.28
CA THR A 80 -15.43 4.76 4.35
C THR A 80 -14.31 5.71 3.90
N ILE A 81 -14.54 7.01 4.07
CA ILE A 81 -13.55 8.06 3.79
C ILE A 81 -13.35 8.86 5.07
N ILE A 82 -12.10 8.91 5.54
CA ILE A 82 -11.71 9.56 6.79
C ILE A 82 -10.69 10.64 6.48
N ASP A 83 -11.00 11.89 6.80
CA ASP A 83 -10.13 13.05 6.59
C ASP A 83 -9.52 13.54 7.91
N HIS A 84 -8.53 14.42 7.81
CA HIS A 84 -7.78 14.96 8.95
C HIS A 84 -7.11 13.88 9.81
N VAL A 85 -6.68 12.80 9.19
CA VAL A 85 -5.89 11.76 9.86
C VAL A 85 -4.49 12.30 10.13
N THR A 86 -3.99 12.10 11.34
CA THR A 86 -2.64 12.48 11.77
C THR A 86 -1.73 11.25 11.88
N LEU A 87 -0.41 11.44 11.82
CA LEU A 87 0.55 10.33 11.76
C LEU A 87 0.66 9.54 13.07
N ASP A 88 0.17 10.08 14.19
CA ASP A 88 0.09 9.37 15.48
C ASP A 88 -1.09 8.41 15.57
N MET A 89 -2.12 8.59 14.75
CA MET A 89 -3.27 7.69 14.69
C MET A 89 -2.89 6.30 14.18
N ARG A 90 -3.48 5.27 14.75
CA ARG A 90 -3.21 3.88 14.38
C ARG A 90 -3.54 3.60 12.91
N ILE A 91 -4.61 4.18 12.37
CA ILE A 91 -5.03 4.05 10.97
C ILE A 91 -4.02 4.62 9.96
N ALA A 92 -3.11 5.52 10.39
CA ALA A 92 -2.03 6.03 9.55
C ALA A 92 -0.80 5.12 9.52
N LYS A 93 -0.67 4.22 10.51
CA LYS A 93 0.51 3.37 10.71
C LYS A 93 0.30 1.93 10.26
N GLU A 94 -0.92 1.44 10.35
CA GLU A 94 -1.27 0.04 10.08
C GLU A 94 -2.21 -0.08 8.88
N GLU A 95 -2.09 -1.18 8.13
CA GLU A 95 -2.97 -1.47 7.00
C GLU A 95 -4.34 -1.94 7.50
N VAL A 96 -5.40 -1.19 7.19
CA VAL A 96 -6.77 -1.52 7.59
C VAL A 96 -7.31 -2.76 6.87
N PHE A 97 -6.91 -2.98 5.64
CA PHE A 97 -7.33 -4.11 4.79
C PHE A 97 -8.85 -4.24 4.67
N GLY A 98 -9.49 -3.15 4.25
CA GLY A 98 -10.95 -3.01 4.09
C GLY A 98 -11.33 -1.86 3.17
N PRO A 99 -12.62 -1.59 2.94
CA PRO A 99 -13.09 -0.51 2.07
C PRO A 99 -12.97 0.87 2.77
N VAL A 100 -11.78 1.20 3.24
CA VAL A 100 -11.50 2.41 4.01
C VAL A 100 -10.31 3.12 3.38
N ILE A 101 -10.41 4.42 3.19
CA ILE A 101 -9.30 5.28 2.81
C ILE A 101 -9.14 6.41 3.83
N SER A 102 -7.92 6.58 4.33
CA SER A 102 -7.55 7.68 5.21
C SER A 102 -6.89 8.81 4.41
N ILE A 103 -7.15 10.05 4.77
CA ILE A 103 -6.59 11.23 4.13
C ILE A 103 -5.75 12.00 5.15
N VAL A 104 -4.46 12.13 4.83
CA VAL A 104 -3.51 12.98 5.54
C VAL A 104 -3.26 14.23 4.69
N ARG A 105 -3.34 15.41 5.27
CA ARG A 105 -3.14 16.67 4.56
C ARG A 105 -1.71 17.17 4.74
N ALA A 106 -1.04 17.48 3.63
CA ALA A 106 0.31 18.02 3.58
C ALA A 106 0.31 19.45 3.06
N LYS A 107 1.20 20.29 3.57
CA LYS A 107 1.31 21.70 3.15
C LYS A 107 1.94 21.84 1.76
N ASP A 108 2.88 20.97 1.42
CA ASP A 108 3.68 20.96 0.19
C ASP A 108 4.14 19.54 -0.17
N LEU A 109 4.83 19.42 -1.31
CA LEU A 109 5.32 18.13 -1.82
C LEU A 109 6.38 17.52 -0.90
N ASP A 110 7.26 18.33 -0.31
CA ASP A 110 8.30 17.83 0.58
C ASP A 110 7.68 17.19 1.82
N ALA A 111 6.72 17.85 2.45
CA ALA A 111 5.97 17.30 3.57
C ALA A 111 5.18 16.03 3.18
N ALA A 112 4.66 15.94 1.96
CA ALA A 112 3.96 14.75 1.50
C ALA A 112 4.91 13.55 1.33
N ILE A 113 6.12 13.78 0.82
CA ILE A 113 7.15 12.73 0.71
C ILE A 113 7.65 12.31 2.09
N ASP A 114 7.82 13.25 3.03
CA ASP A 114 8.20 12.95 4.40
C ASP A 114 7.14 12.10 5.11
N ILE A 115 5.85 12.39 4.88
CA ILE A 115 4.73 11.61 5.40
C ILE A 115 4.75 10.17 4.83
N GLU A 116 4.97 10.00 3.54
CA GLU A 116 5.09 8.70 2.90
C GLU A 116 6.26 7.91 3.47
N ASN A 117 7.43 8.53 3.55
CA ASN A 117 8.67 7.92 4.04
C ASN A 117 8.66 7.60 5.55
N ALA A 118 7.80 8.24 6.32
CA ALA A 118 7.64 7.94 7.75
C ALA A 118 6.92 6.59 8.00
N ASN A 119 6.25 6.04 7.00
CA ASN A 119 5.61 4.73 7.11
C ASN A 119 6.65 3.62 7.02
N PRO A 120 6.65 2.61 7.91
CA PRO A 120 7.60 1.51 7.86
C PRO A 120 7.40 0.59 6.65
N TYR A 121 6.25 0.64 6.00
CA TYR A 121 5.96 -0.12 4.79
C TYR A 121 6.34 0.64 3.53
N GLY A 122 6.83 -0.05 2.52
CA GLY A 122 7.27 0.54 1.26
C GLY A 122 6.90 -0.35 0.06
N ASN A 123 5.68 -0.88 0.01
CA ASN A 123 5.27 -1.72 -1.11
C ASN A 123 5.09 -0.90 -2.39
N ALA A 124 4.24 0.11 -2.35
CA ALA A 124 3.98 0.96 -3.51
C ALA A 124 3.51 2.36 -3.11
N ALA A 125 3.95 3.36 -3.86
CA ALA A 125 3.44 4.71 -3.81
C ALA A 125 2.99 5.18 -5.21
N ALA A 126 2.05 6.12 -5.26
CA ALA A 126 1.60 6.72 -6.51
C ALA A 126 1.43 8.22 -6.36
N VAL A 127 1.82 8.97 -7.38
CA VAL A 127 1.62 10.41 -7.45
C VAL A 127 0.71 10.77 -8.62
N PHE A 128 -0.25 11.65 -8.37
CA PHE A 128 -1.10 12.26 -9.39
C PHE A 128 -0.72 13.72 -9.54
N THR A 129 -0.13 14.08 -10.66
CA THR A 129 0.35 15.45 -10.95
C THR A 129 0.43 15.73 -12.44
N GLN A 130 0.31 17.00 -12.81
CA GLN A 130 0.58 17.48 -14.18
C GLN A 130 2.03 17.97 -14.33
N SER A 131 2.79 18.03 -13.24
CA SER A 131 4.18 18.52 -13.24
C SER A 131 5.17 17.37 -13.35
N GLY A 132 5.91 17.29 -14.46
CA GLY A 132 6.98 16.31 -14.62
C GLY A 132 8.11 16.47 -13.58
N GLY A 133 8.36 17.69 -13.10
CA GLY A 133 9.33 17.95 -12.04
C GLY A 133 8.91 17.34 -10.69
N GLN A 134 7.64 17.51 -10.32
CA GLN A 134 7.10 16.89 -9.09
C GLN A 134 7.06 15.36 -9.20
N ALA A 135 6.65 14.82 -10.34
CA ALA A 135 6.66 13.39 -10.59
C ALA A 135 8.06 12.79 -10.39
N ARG A 136 9.10 13.46 -10.94
CA ARG A 136 10.49 13.03 -10.77
C ARG A 136 10.93 13.06 -9.32
N GLN A 137 10.62 14.13 -8.58
CA GLN A 137 10.95 14.21 -7.16
C GLN A 137 10.36 13.04 -6.35
N VAL A 138 9.09 12.68 -6.60
CA VAL A 138 8.46 11.53 -5.94
C VAL A 138 9.16 10.23 -6.34
N MET A 139 9.42 10.02 -7.64
CA MET A 139 10.12 8.80 -8.10
C MET A 139 11.52 8.63 -7.49
N GLU A 140 12.21 9.73 -7.22
CA GLU A 140 13.57 9.69 -6.67
C GLU A 140 13.61 9.59 -5.13
N ARG A 141 12.59 10.11 -4.44
CA ARG A 141 12.64 10.31 -2.99
C ARG A 141 11.67 9.44 -2.19
N ALA A 142 10.61 8.93 -2.79
CA ALA A 142 9.66 8.08 -2.08
C ALA A 142 10.26 6.71 -1.75
N SER A 143 10.04 6.26 -0.50
CA SER A 143 10.59 5.02 0.05
C SER A 143 9.69 3.81 -0.24
N ALA A 144 9.41 3.57 -1.51
CA ALA A 144 8.62 2.42 -1.95
C ALA A 144 9.27 1.71 -3.14
N GLY A 145 9.10 0.39 -3.21
CA GLY A 145 9.69 -0.45 -4.27
C GLY A 145 9.01 -0.29 -5.63
N MET A 146 7.76 0.16 -5.66
CA MET A 146 6.98 0.39 -6.88
C MET A 146 6.38 1.79 -6.86
N ILE A 147 6.72 2.61 -7.85
CA ILE A 147 6.23 4.00 -7.94
C ILE A 147 5.38 4.16 -9.19
N GLY A 148 4.17 4.71 -9.02
CA GLY A 148 3.27 5.06 -10.11
C GLY A 148 3.16 6.57 -10.33
N VAL A 149 3.11 7.00 -11.58
CA VAL A 149 2.79 8.38 -11.94
C VAL A 149 1.49 8.39 -12.72
N ASN A 150 0.47 9.06 -12.17
CA ASN A 150 -0.90 9.11 -12.72
C ASN A 150 -1.53 7.71 -12.91
N ILE A 151 -1.16 6.78 -12.04
CA ILE A 151 -1.72 5.44 -11.96
C ILE A 151 -1.96 5.08 -10.50
N GLY A 152 -3.14 4.54 -10.18
CA GLY A 152 -3.55 4.35 -8.78
C GLY A 152 -2.83 3.21 -8.06
N VAL A 153 -2.52 2.14 -8.76
CA VAL A 153 -1.83 0.97 -8.20
C VAL A 153 -0.74 0.52 -9.18
N PRO A 154 0.52 0.85 -8.92
CA PRO A 154 1.62 0.57 -9.82
C PRO A 154 2.08 -0.88 -9.70
N VAL A 155 1.40 -1.78 -10.40
CA VAL A 155 1.80 -3.20 -10.49
C VAL A 155 2.65 -3.41 -11.74
N PRO A 156 3.91 -3.84 -11.62
CA PRO A 156 4.74 -4.13 -12.78
C PRO A 156 4.22 -5.36 -13.53
N ARG A 157 4.53 -5.42 -14.82
CA ARG A 157 4.29 -6.61 -15.66
C ARG A 157 5.61 -7.32 -15.93
N GLU A 158 5.54 -8.63 -16.17
CA GLU A 158 6.71 -9.40 -16.60
C GLU A 158 7.43 -8.75 -17.80
N PRO A 159 8.76 -8.73 -17.80
CA PRO A 159 9.69 -9.43 -16.91
C PRO A 159 10.14 -8.64 -15.68
N PHE A 160 9.46 -7.54 -15.33
CA PHE A 160 9.82 -6.71 -14.19
C PHE A 160 9.34 -7.37 -12.89
N SER A 161 10.18 -7.30 -11.87
CA SER A 161 9.90 -7.91 -10.58
C SER A 161 8.82 -7.17 -9.81
N PHE A 162 7.94 -7.93 -9.15
CA PHE A 162 7.01 -7.41 -8.15
C PHE A 162 7.65 -7.53 -6.76
N GLY A 163 7.81 -6.41 -6.08
CA GLY A 163 8.36 -6.39 -4.74
C GLY A 163 8.39 -4.99 -4.14
N GLY A 164 8.26 -4.94 -2.82
CA GLY A 164 8.34 -3.73 -2.03
C GLY A 164 9.72 -3.49 -1.42
N TRP A 165 9.82 -2.42 -0.63
CA TRP A 165 10.95 -2.08 0.22
C TRP A 165 10.54 -2.15 1.70
N ASN A 166 11.48 -1.87 2.58
CA ASN A 166 11.27 -1.76 4.02
C ASN A 166 10.54 -2.99 4.60
N ASP A 167 9.62 -2.81 5.52
CA ASP A 167 8.85 -3.89 6.15
C ASP A 167 7.85 -4.58 5.21
N SER A 168 7.72 -4.12 3.96
CA SER A 168 6.92 -4.80 2.92
C SER A 168 7.67 -5.90 2.18
N LYS A 169 8.89 -6.26 2.61
CA LYS A 169 9.74 -7.23 1.91
C LYS A 169 10.43 -8.18 2.88
N PHE A 170 10.49 -9.44 2.51
CA PHE A 170 11.33 -10.45 3.14
C PHE A 170 12.48 -10.84 2.20
N GLY A 171 13.70 -10.84 2.72
CA GLY A 171 14.89 -11.19 1.94
C GLY A 171 15.38 -10.07 1.01
N THR A 172 16.26 -10.42 0.09
CA THR A 172 17.01 -9.46 -0.74
C THR A 172 16.50 -9.32 -2.17
N CYS A 173 15.88 -10.38 -2.73
CA CYS A 173 15.39 -10.40 -4.11
C CYS A 173 13.86 -10.41 -4.12
N ASP A 174 13.24 -10.24 -5.30
CA ASP A 174 11.79 -10.26 -5.45
C ASP A 174 11.29 -11.65 -5.85
N ILE A 175 10.04 -11.97 -5.49
CA ILE A 175 9.44 -13.30 -5.67
C ILE A 175 9.05 -13.61 -7.13
N THR A 176 9.02 -12.60 -8.00
CA THR A 176 8.67 -12.72 -9.43
C THR A 176 9.72 -12.04 -10.31
N GLY A 177 9.56 -12.13 -11.62
CA GLY A 177 10.44 -11.52 -12.60
C GLY A 177 11.86 -12.12 -12.59
N LYS A 178 12.82 -11.37 -13.07
CA LYS A 178 14.22 -11.84 -13.21
C LYS A 178 14.90 -12.17 -11.88
N SER A 179 14.57 -11.47 -10.82
CA SER A 179 15.17 -11.68 -9.50
C SER A 179 14.61 -12.89 -8.74
N SER A 180 13.53 -13.51 -9.23
CA SER A 180 12.92 -14.67 -8.58
C SER A 180 13.84 -15.88 -8.54
N VAL A 181 14.72 -16.04 -9.52
CA VAL A 181 15.70 -17.14 -9.52
C VAL A 181 16.63 -17.04 -8.30
N GLU A 182 17.14 -15.85 -8.02
CA GLU A 182 17.99 -15.62 -6.84
C GLU A 182 17.19 -15.76 -5.53
N PHE A 183 15.93 -15.33 -5.52
CA PHE A 183 15.06 -15.45 -4.34
C PHE A 183 14.79 -16.92 -3.96
N TRP A 184 14.50 -17.78 -4.97
CA TRP A 184 14.08 -19.16 -4.75
C TRP A 184 15.23 -20.17 -4.77
N THR A 185 16.49 -19.74 -5.03
CA THR A 185 17.66 -20.61 -5.11
C THR A 185 18.79 -20.13 -4.20
N GLN A 186 19.77 -21.01 -4.02
CA GLN A 186 21.01 -20.68 -3.33
C GLN A 186 22.20 -20.87 -4.25
N LEU A 187 23.05 -19.85 -4.36
CA LEU A 187 24.28 -19.93 -5.15
C LEU A 187 25.33 -20.76 -4.40
N LYS A 188 25.71 -21.91 -4.98
CA LYS A 188 26.86 -22.71 -4.51
C LYS A 188 28.07 -22.38 -5.38
N LYS A 189 29.14 -21.91 -4.75
CA LYS A 189 30.46 -21.70 -5.40
C LYS A 189 31.36 -22.88 -5.12
N THR A 190 31.99 -23.44 -6.16
CA THR A 190 32.89 -24.55 -6.03
C THR A 190 34.19 -24.19 -6.74
N THR A 191 35.32 -24.37 -6.07
CA THR A 191 36.66 -24.25 -6.66
C THR A 191 37.29 -25.62 -6.59
N THR A 192 37.79 -26.11 -7.74
CA THR A 192 38.42 -27.44 -7.82
C THR A 192 39.76 -27.31 -8.52
N LYS A 193 40.78 -27.88 -7.92
CA LYS A 193 42.13 -28.01 -8.52
C LYS A 193 42.47 -29.49 -8.56
N TRP A 194 42.67 -29.98 -9.76
CA TRP A 194 43.16 -31.35 -9.98
C TRP A 194 44.67 -31.33 -10.10
N ASN A 195 45.35 -32.01 -9.20
CA ASN A 195 46.80 -32.16 -9.27
C ASN A 195 47.17 -33.60 -9.63
N PRO A 196 47.60 -33.90 -10.87
CA PRO A 196 47.87 -35.25 -11.33
C PRO A 196 49.05 -35.92 -10.62
N GLU A 197 49.91 -35.14 -9.95
CA GLU A 197 51.12 -35.67 -9.28
C GLU A 197 50.94 -35.87 -7.76
N GLY A 198 49.75 -35.76 -7.23
CA GLY A 198 49.44 -36.01 -5.81
C GLY A 198 50.07 -35.04 -4.79
N LYS A 199 50.76 -33.99 -5.25
CA LYS A 199 51.32 -32.96 -4.36
C LYS A 199 50.31 -31.86 -4.15
N VAL A 200 49.75 -31.81 -2.94
CA VAL A 200 48.78 -30.75 -2.55
C VAL A 200 49.59 -29.52 -2.12
N ASN A 201 49.49 -28.45 -2.88
CA ASN A 201 49.89 -27.13 -2.43
C ASN A 201 48.67 -26.34 -1.98
N TRP A 202 48.56 -26.09 -0.69
CA TRP A 202 47.38 -25.40 -0.07
C TRP A 202 47.37 -23.90 -0.34
N MET A 203 48.42 -23.32 -0.92
CA MET A 203 48.60 -21.87 -1.06
C MET A 203 48.63 -21.38 -2.51
N SER A 204 48.19 -22.14 -3.48
CA SER A 204 48.20 -21.72 -4.89
C SER A 204 46.85 -21.94 -5.58
#